data_262ac0ad8df4f365c0082bc50339f4d0
#
_entry.id   262ac0ad8df4f365c0082bc50339f4d0
#
_cell.length_a   1.000
_cell.length_b   1.000
_cell.length_c   1.000
_cell.angle_alpha   90.00
_cell.angle_beta   90.00
_cell.angle_gamma   90.00
#
_symmetry.space_group_name_H-M   'P 1'
#
loop_
_entity.id
_entity.type
_entity.pdbx_description
1 polymer ?
#
loop_
_entity_poly.entity_id
_entity_poly.type
_entity_poly.pdbx_seq_one_letter_code
_entity_poly.pdbx_strand_id
1 'polypeptide(L)'
;MIPLVTLTTDFGTASGYVAQVKGAFFRRLLTAGQGRGEAAANACQLVDLAHDLPPHDVTAAAWFVASSCFGFPAGTLHVVVIDPGVGTDRPIVWAEIGDQQFLAPDNGLLSLAAARHGLRRARQVPVPAAAAATFHGRDVFAPTAANLVAGADSTLGSPLDDLVSLPWPQPQETSAGLCGEVIHVDHFGNLITNLPDPLLPRLQATGQIDCGGTTIDHVVSTYGEAAPGSLVALAGSQGFLEVAVVAGRADQRLAAGRGTPVRLA
;
A
#
# COMPACT_ATOMS: atom_id res chain seq x y z
N MET A 1 6.98 -23.47 -8.07
CA MET A 1 6.01 -22.54 -7.46
C MET A 1 5.31 -21.82 -8.59
N ILE A 2 3.97 -21.65 -8.52
CA ILE A 2 3.21 -20.91 -9.54
C ILE A 2 3.58 -19.44 -9.39
N PRO A 3 4.02 -18.74 -10.45
CA PRO A 3 4.28 -17.32 -10.39
C PRO A 3 2.99 -16.56 -10.04
N LEU A 4 3.04 -15.77 -8.97
CA LEU A 4 1.91 -14.94 -8.53
C LEU A 4 2.25 -13.48 -8.79
N VAL A 5 1.37 -12.80 -9.51
CA VAL A 5 1.45 -11.37 -9.79
C VAL A 5 0.22 -10.70 -9.24
N THR A 6 0.38 -9.60 -8.53
CA THR A 6 -0.76 -8.79 -8.09
C THR A 6 -0.79 -7.46 -8.82
N LEU A 7 -1.96 -6.89 -8.99
CA LEU A 7 -2.15 -5.59 -9.63
C LEU A 7 -2.93 -4.65 -8.70
N THR A 8 -2.34 -3.48 -8.45
CA THR A 8 -2.93 -2.40 -7.66
C THR A 8 -2.83 -1.10 -8.44
N THR A 9 -3.94 -0.39 -8.60
CA THR A 9 -3.99 0.89 -9.33
C THR A 9 -5.00 1.85 -8.71
N ASP A 10 -5.00 3.10 -9.17
CA ASP A 10 -6.03 4.10 -8.93
C ASP A 10 -6.87 4.38 -10.19
N PHE A 11 -6.93 3.43 -11.14
CA PHE A 11 -7.57 3.62 -12.45
C PHE A 11 -9.10 3.52 -12.42
N GLY A 12 -9.65 3.08 -11.30
CA GLY A 12 -11.04 2.71 -11.17
C GLY A 12 -11.39 1.40 -11.89
N THR A 13 -12.54 0.83 -11.54
CA THR A 13 -13.02 -0.44 -12.13
C THR A 13 -13.92 -0.22 -13.34
N ALA A 14 -14.48 0.97 -13.51
CA ALA A 14 -15.40 1.29 -14.60
C ALA A 14 -14.72 1.66 -15.93
N SER A 15 -13.42 2.02 -15.90
CA SER A 15 -12.67 2.39 -17.11
C SER A 15 -11.94 1.18 -17.70
N GLY A 16 -11.63 1.23 -19.00
CA GLY A 16 -10.92 0.14 -19.70
C GLY A 16 -9.40 0.06 -19.39
N TYR A 17 -8.85 0.91 -18.52
CA TYR A 17 -7.41 0.98 -18.29
C TYR A 17 -6.86 -0.31 -17.69
N VAL A 18 -7.50 -0.84 -16.66
CA VAL A 18 -7.11 -2.12 -16.03
C VAL A 18 -7.11 -3.26 -17.05
N ALA A 19 -8.14 -3.35 -17.89
CA ALA A 19 -8.23 -4.36 -18.93
C ALA A 19 -7.09 -4.24 -19.96
N GLN A 20 -6.70 -3.01 -20.34
CA GLN A 20 -5.58 -2.78 -21.27
C GLN A 20 -4.23 -3.20 -20.65
N VAL A 21 -4.00 -2.93 -19.34
CA VAL A 21 -2.81 -3.39 -18.61
C VAL A 21 -2.74 -4.90 -18.61
N LYS A 22 -3.83 -5.59 -18.25
CA LYS A 22 -3.89 -7.05 -18.26
C LYS A 22 -3.68 -7.64 -19.65
N GLY A 23 -4.31 -7.05 -20.66
CA GLY A 23 -4.14 -7.47 -22.06
C GLY A 23 -2.69 -7.33 -22.52
N ALA A 24 -2.01 -6.24 -22.16
CA ALA A 24 -0.60 -6.03 -22.47
C ALA A 24 0.32 -7.04 -21.74
N PHE A 25 0.03 -7.31 -20.45
CA PHE A 25 0.73 -8.31 -19.65
C PHE A 25 0.67 -9.70 -20.31
N PHE A 26 -0.52 -10.22 -20.56
CA PHE A 26 -0.67 -11.56 -21.14
C PHE A 26 -0.12 -11.64 -22.55
N ARG A 27 -0.33 -10.62 -23.41
CA ARG A 27 0.26 -10.59 -24.75
C ARG A 27 1.79 -10.69 -24.69
N ARG A 28 2.41 -9.94 -23.78
CA ARG A 28 3.87 -9.99 -23.59
C ARG A 28 4.33 -11.32 -23.03
N LEU A 29 3.63 -11.86 -22.04
CA LEU A 29 3.96 -13.12 -21.40
C LEU A 29 3.97 -14.27 -22.41
N LEU A 30 2.96 -14.34 -23.30
CA LEU A 30 2.87 -15.35 -24.36
C LEU A 30 4.02 -15.25 -25.37
N THR A 31 4.57 -14.04 -25.62
CA THR A 31 5.67 -13.82 -26.57
C THR A 31 7.06 -13.85 -25.92
N ALA A 32 7.14 -13.84 -24.58
CA ALA A 32 8.40 -13.85 -23.86
C ALA A 32 9.05 -15.24 -23.92
N GLY A 33 10.18 -15.34 -24.63
CA GLY A 33 11.09 -16.49 -24.59
C GLY A 33 10.55 -17.79 -25.17
N GLN A 34 10.75 -18.00 -26.48
CA GLN A 34 10.72 -19.29 -27.21
C GLN A 34 10.20 -20.52 -26.41
N GLY A 35 8.88 -20.62 -26.20
CA GLY A 35 8.24 -21.73 -25.46
C GLY A 35 8.17 -21.61 -23.94
N ARG A 36 9.00 -20.78 -23.31
CA ARG A 36 8.88 -20.49 -21.85
C ARG A 36 7.70 -19.59 -21.52
N GLY A 37 7.33 -18.71 -22.45
CA GLY A 37 6.20 -17.80 -22.29
C GLY A 37 4.85 -18.52 -22.19
N GLU A 38 4.60 -19.57 -22.97
CA GLU A 38 3.37 -20.37 -22.88
C GLU A 38 3.30 -21.14 -21.55
N ALA A 39 4.39 -21.76 -21.11
CA ALA A 39 4.42 -22.46 -19.83
C ALA A 39 4.21 -21.47 -18.65
N ALA A 40 4.83 -20.29 -18.71
CA ALA A 40 4.65 -19.24 -17.71
C ALA A 40 3.23 -18.66 -17.73
N ALA A 41 2.63 -18.45 -18.90
CA ALA A 41 1.26 -17.96 -19.04
C ALA A 41 0.23 -18.95 -18.48
N ASN A 42 0.45 -20.26 -18.70
CA ASN A 42 -0.43 -21.30 -18.18
C ASN A 42 -0.31 -21.50 -16.66
N ALA A 43 0.82 -21.10 -16.08
CA ALA A 43 1.08 -21.23 -14.65
C ALA A 43 0.91 -19.92 -13.86
N CYS A 44 0.99 -18.75 -14.50
CA CYS A 44 0.92 -17.47 -13.83
C CYS A 44 -0.51 -17.14 -13.38
N GLN A 45 -0.63 -16.69 -12.12
CA GLN A 45 -1.87 -16.10 -11.62
C GLN A 45 -1.71 -14.58 -11.51
N LEU A 46 -2.63 -13.84 -12.11
CA LEU A 46 -2.75 -12.39 -11.99
C LEU A 46 -3.96 -12.06 -11.11
N VAL A 47 -3.71 -11.47 -9.95
CA VAL A 47 -4.70 -11.16 -8.92
C VAL A 47 -4.86 -9.66 -8.78
N ASP A 48 -6.07 -9.15 -8.86
CA ASP A 48 -6.38 -7.76 -8.55
C ASP A 48 -6.46 -7.59 -7.04
N LEU A 49 -5.73 -6.60 -6.49
CA LEU A 49 -5.86 -6.23 -5.08
C LEU A 49 -6.80 -5.04 -4.90
N ALA A 50 -6.58 -3.97 -5.63
CA ALA A 50 -7.43 -2.79 -5.62
C ALA A 50 -7.25 -1.98 -6.91
N HIS A 51 -8.32 -1.36 -7.38
CA HIS A 51 -8.27 -0.42 -8.50
C HIS A 51 -8.95 0.93 -8.18
N ASP A 52 -9.57 1.01 -7.02
CA ASP A 52 -10.32 2.18 -6.55
C ASP A 52 -9.61 2.89 -5.39
N LEU A 53 -8.26 2.81 -5.34
CA LEU A 53 -7.50 3.68 -4.42
C LEU A 53 -7.75 5.15 -4.78
N PRO A 54 -7.71 6.07 -3.79
CA PRO A 54 -7.91 7.49 -4.08
C PRO A 54 -6.95 7.95 -5.17
N PRO A 55 -7.46 8.57 -6.26
CA PRO A 55 -6.64 8.99 -7.39
C PRO A 55 -5.48 9.89 -6.95
N HIS A 56 -4.26 9.56 -7.42
CA HIS A 56 -3.03 10.31 -7.16
C HIS A 56 -2.56 10.35 -5.71
N ASP A 57 -3.22 9.64 -4.77
CA ASP A 57 -2.84 9.62 -3.36
C ASP A 57 -1.73 8.58 -3.10
N VAL A 58 -0.49 9.01 -3.28
CA VAL A 58 0.70 8.18 -3.05
C VAL A 58 0.81 7.72 -1.60
N THR A 59 0.36 8.54 -0.64
CA THR A 59 0.39 8.18 0.79
C THR A 59 -0.60 7.06 1.11
N ALA A 60 -1.82 7.12 0.56
CA ALA A 60 -2.79 6.03 0.69
C ALA A 60 -2.27 4.74 0.03
N ALA A 61 -1.60 4.86 -1.13
CA ALA A 61 -0.96 3.73 -1.80
C ALA A 61 0.18 3.13 -0.96
N ALA A 62 1.02 3.95 -0.33
CA ALA A 62 2.10 3.48 0.54
C ALA A 62 1.55 2.70 1.75
N TRP A 63 0.47 3.19 2.35
CA TRP A 63 -0.24 2.47 3.42
C TRP A 63 -0.80 1.14 2.91
N PHE A 64 -1.51 1.13 1.77
CA PHE A 64 -2.11 -0.06 1.18
C PHE A 64 -1.05 -1.13 0.89
N VAL A 65 0.07 -0.76 0.28
CA VAL A 65 1.18 -1.68 -0.02
C VAL A 65 1.75 -2.29 1.27
N ALA A 66 2.06 -1.45 2.25
CA ALA A 66 2.68 -1.90 3.50
C ALA A 66 1.76 -2.77 4.37
N SER A 67 0.44 -2.61 4.24
CA SER A 67 -0.56 -3.34 5.03
C SER A 67 -1.08 -4.60 4.33
N SER A 68 -1.01 -4.69 2.99
CA SER A 68 -1.71 -5.73 2.23
C SER A 68 -0.79 -6.70 1.49
N CYS A 69 0.40 -6.27 1.05
CA CYS A 69 1.23 -7.09 0.17
C CYS A 69 2.02 -8.19 0.89
N PHE A 70 2.34 -8.01 2.15
CA PHE A 70 3.21 -8.94 2.89
C PHE A 70 2.48 -10.18 3.46
N GLY A 71 1.17 -10.27 3.26
CA GLY A 71 0.40 -11.49 3.51
C GLY A 71 0.44 -12.51 2.35
N PHE A 72 1.03 -12.14 1.21
CA PHE A 72 1.15 -13.01 0.05
C PHE A 72 2.36 -13.97 0.17
N PRO A 73 2.35 -15.10 -0.57
CA PRO A 73 3.50 -16.01 -0.61
C PRO A 73 4.79 -15.29 -1.01
N ALA A 74 5.92 -15.69 -0.40
CA ALA A 74 7.23 -15.13 -0.71
C ALA A 74 7.55 -15.17 -2.21
N GLY A 75 8.14 -14.11 -2.73
CA GLY A 75 8.48 -13.95 -4.14
C GLY A 75 7.32 -13.51 -5.03
N THR A 76 6.15 -13.17 -4.46
CA THR A 76 5.06 -12.56 -5.24
C THR A 76 5.52 -11.24 -5.85
N LEU A 77 5.19 -11.00 -7.12
CA LEU A 77 5.44 -9.74 -7.82
C LEU A 77 4.21 -8.81 -7.70
N HIS A 78 4.34 -7.74 -6.96
CA HIS A 78 3.33 -6.70 -6.80
C HIS A 78 3.54 -5.58 -7.81
N VAL A 79 2.64 -5.45 -8.78
CA VAL A 79 2.61 -4.34 -9.74
C VAL A 79 1.69 -3.26 -9.19
N VAL A 80 2.28 -2.10 -8.81
CA VAL A 80 1.55 -1.01 -8.17
C VAL A 80 1.68 0.24 -9.03
N VAL A 81 0.56 0.72 -9.57
CA VAL A 81 0.55 1.86 -10.50
C VAL A 81 -0.38 2.96 -9.98
N ILE A 82 0.13 3.72 -9.02
CA ILE A 82 -0.42 5.00 -8.58
C ILE A 82 0.66 6.03 -8.92
N ASP A 83 0.45 6.73 -10.05
CA ASP A 83 1.52 7.41 -10.75
C ASP A 83 1.13 8.83 -11.22
N PRO A 84 1.00 9.80 -10.30
CA PRO A 84 0.73 11.20 -10.67
C PRO A 84 1.84 11.84 -11.52
N GLY A 85 3.03 11.22 -11.54
CA GLY A 85 4.20 11.67 -12.32
C GLY A 85 4.38 10.94 -13.66
N VAL A 86 3.38 10.21 -14.17
CA VAL A 86 3.50 9.49 -15.43
C VAL A 86 3.95 10.43 -16.58
N GLY A 87 4.91 9.99 -17.38
CA GLY A 87 5.45 10.77 -18.50
C GLY A 87 6.47 11.84 -18.13
N THR A 88 6.82 11.99 -16.86
CA THR A 88 7.95 12.83 -16.40
C THR A 88 9.24 12.02 -16.23
N ASP A 89 10.28 12.66 -15.74
CA ASP A 89 11.59 12.03 -15.44
C ASP A 89 11.58 11.14 -14.18
N ARG A 90 10.42 10.96 -13.51
CA ARG A 90 10.33 10.08 -12.34
C ARG A 90 10.74 8.66 -12.73
N PRO A 91 11.61 7.97 -11.94
CA PRO A 91 12.00 6.60 -12.22
C PRO A 91 10.82 5.64 -12.08
N ILE A 92 10.91 4.51 -12.79
CA ILE A 92 10.17 3.28 -12.48
C ILE A 92 11.17 2.31 -11.90
N VAL A 93 10.77 1.59 -10.85
CA VAL A 93 11.65 0.68 -10.14
C VAL A 93 11.06 -0.71 -10.03
N TRP A 94 11.93 -1.69 -10.12
CA TRP A 94 11.74 -3.00 -9.54
C TRP A 94 12.53 -3.07 -8.24
N ALA A 95 11.91 -3.54 -7.16
CA ALA A 95 12.52 -3.63 -5.85
C ALA A 95 12.18 -4.96 -5.16
N GLU A 96 13.11 -5.50 -4.40
CA GLU A 96 12.88 -6.55 -3.41
C GLU A 96 12.85 -5.93 -2.02
N ILE A 97 11.70 -6.04 -1.36
CA ILE A 97 11.46 -5.53 -0.01
C ILE A 97 10.97 -6.72 0.84
N GLY A 98 11.67 -7.01 1.93
CA GLY A 98 11.39 -8.23 2.67
C GLY A 98 11.56 -9.46 1.77
N ASP A 99 10.52 -10.27 1.66
CA ASP A 99 10.45 -11.45 0.79
C ASP A 99 9.55 -11.25 -0.45
N GLN A 100 9.13 -10.01 -0.72
CA GLN A 100 8.25 -9.64 -1.83
C GLN A 100 8.98 -8.86 -2.91
N GLN A 101 8.46 -8.90 -4.13
CA GLN A 101 8.94 -8.11 -5.26
C GLN A 101 7.93 -7.04 -5.64
N PHE A 102 8.42 -5.86 -5.98
CA PHE A 102 7.57 -4.72 -6.35
C PHE A 102 8.00 -4.13 -7.69
N LEU A 103 7.03 -3.75 -8.49
CA LEU A 103 7.21 -2.96 -9.71
C LEU A 103 6.31 -1.73 -9.59
N ALA A 104 6.92 -0.56 -9.42
CA ALA A 104 6.20 0.66 -9.04
C ALA A 104 6.88 1.92 -9.59
N PRO A 105 6.19 3.08 -9.69
CA PRO A 105 6.86 4.36 -9.82
C PRO A 105 7.65 4.66 -8.55
N ASP A 106 8.86 5.19 -8.68
CA ASP A 106 9.67 5.63 -7.55
C ASP A 106 9.26 7.05 -7.13
N ASN A 107 8.11 7.14 -6.50
CA ASN A 107 7.49 8.39 -6.04
C ASN A 107 7.22 8.38 -4.52
N GLY A 108 7.81 7.40 -3.81
CA GLY A 108 7.68 7.24 -2.37
C GLY A 108 6.63 6.22 -1.92
N LEU A 109 5.82 5.66 -2.83
CA LEU A 109 4.79 4.68 -2.44
C LEU A 109 5.36 3.39 -1.82
N LEU A 110 6.63 3.05 -2.08
CA LEU A 110 7.30 1.89 -1.48
C LEU A 110 8.00 2.22 -0.15
N SER A 111 8.09 3.50 0.25
CA SER A 111 8.89 3.94 1.39
C SER A 111 8.47 3.31 2.72
N LEU A 112 7.16 3.21 3.00
CA LEU A 112 6.66 2.60 4.23
C LEU A 112 6.94 1.10 4.28
N ALA A 113 6.76 0.41 3.16
CA ALA A 113 7.08 -1.01 3.04
C ALA A 113 8.59 -1.26 3.23
N ALA A 114 9.44 -0.45 2.60
CA ALA A 114 10.89 -0.53 2.75
C ALA A 114 11.34 -0.28 4.19
N ALA A 115 10.75 0.71 4.87
CA ALA A 115 11.05 1.01 6.27
C ALA A 115 10.66 -0.15 7.23
N ARG A 116 9.55 -0.85 6.95
CA ARG A 116 9.06 -1.94 7.81
C ARG A 116 9.75 -3.28 7.56
N HIS A 117 10.05 -3.60 6.30
CA HIS A 117 10.48 -4.95 5.90
C HIS A 117 11.89 -5.00 5.33
N GLY A 118 12.55 -3.84 5.15
CA GLY A 118 13.91 -3.72 4.64
C GLY A 118 13.99 -3.83 3.12
N LEU A 119 14.60 -2.82 2.50
CA LEU A 119 14.98 -2.84 1.08
C LEU A 119 16.18 -3.79 0.92
N ARG A 120 16.08 -4.81 0.09
CA ARG A 120 17.17 -5.75 -0.22
C ARG A 120 17.93 -5.35 -1.46
N ARG A 121 17.24 -4.99 -2.50
CA ARG A 121 17.80 -4.44 -3.75
C ARG A 121 16.74 -3.73 -4.55
N ALA A 122 17.19 -2.78 -5.35
CA ALA A 122 16.34 -2.07 -6.31
C ALA A 122 17.09 -1.89 -7.63
N ARG A 123 16.33 -1.82 -8.72
CA ARG A 123 16.85 -1.55 -10.05
C ARG A 123 15.88 -0.66 -10.81
N GLN A 124 16.44 0.26 -11.58
CA GLN A 124 15.65 1.08 -12.47
C GLN A 124 15.02 0.23 -13.58
N VAL A 125 13.82 0.59 -14.00
CA VAL A 125 13.15 0.03 -15.18
C VAL A 125 13.23 1.04 -16.32
N PRO A 126 13.89 0.71 -17.44
CA PRO A 126 13.95 1.60 -18.59
C PRO A 126 12.57 1.84 -19.19
N VAL A 127 12.30 3.09 -19.57
CA VAL A 127 11.08 3.45 -20.30
C VAL A 127 11.39 3.38 -21.80
N PRO A 128 10.73 2.50 -22.58
CA PRO A 128 10.92 2.43 -24.03
C PRO A 128 10.50 3.73 -24.70
N ALA A 129 11.25 4.18 -25.70
CA ALA A 129 10.92 5.40 -26.46
C ALA A 129 9.53 5.35 -27.15
N ALA A 130 9.01 4.16 -27.41
CA ALA A 130 7.69 3.97 -28.01
C ALA A 130 6.55 3.95 -26.98
N ALA A 131 6.84 4.02 -25.66
CA ALA A 131 5.82 4.04 -24.62
C ALA A 131 5.02 5.35 -24.69
N ALA A 132 3.68 5.25 -24.59
CA ALA A 132 2.84 6.43 -24.49
C ALA A 132 3.12 7.17 -23.17
N ALA A 133 3.41 8.47 -23.26
CA ALA A 133 3.74 9.30 -22.09
C ALA A 133 2.65 9.31 -21.00
N THR A 134 1.41 9.01 -21.36
CA THR A 134 0.26 9.05 -20.44
C THR A 134 -0.18 7.65 -19.97
N PHE A 135 0.48 6.56 -20.41
CA PHE A 135 0.02 5.22 -20.06
C PHE A 135 1.16 4.21 -19.87
N HIS A 136 2.09 4.53 -18.98
CA HIS A 136 3.18 3.62 -18.60
C HIS A 136 2.66 2.30 -17.98
N GLY A 137 1.50 2.28 -17.34
CA GLY A 137 0.86 1.07 -16.84
C GLY A 137 0.77 -0.03 -17.90
N ARG A 138 0.30 0.32 -19.10
CA ARG A 138 0.17 -0.59 -20.24
C ARG A 138 1.50 -0.83 -20.96
N ASP A 139 2.31 0.22 -21.18
CA ASP A 139 3.43 0.17 -22.12
C ASP A 139 4.77 -0.14 -21.46
N VAL A 140 4.87 0.01 -20.12
CA VAL A 140 6.09 -0.24 -19.34
C VAL A 140 5.86 -1.28 -18.26
N PHE A 141 4.93 -1.01 -17.32
CA PHE A 141 4.72 -1.89 -16.16
C PHE A 141 4.27 -3.31 -16.56
N ALA A 142 3.25 -3.41 -17.39
CA ALA A 142 2.71 -4.70 -17.80
C ALA A 142 3.73 -5.57 -18.58
N PRO A 143 4.43 -5.04 -19.60
CA PRO A 143 5.46 -5.81 -20.30
C PRO A 143 6.65 -6.18 -19.42
N THR A 144 7.08 -5.29 -18.51
CA THR A 144 8.18 -5.58 -17.57
C THR A 144 7.79 -6.70 -16.61
N ALA A 145 6.59 -6.64 -16.00
CA ALA A 145 6.09 -7.70 -15.13
C ALA A 145 6.04 -9.06 -15.85
N ALA A 146 5.56 -9.08 -17.10
CA ALA A 146 5.52 -10.30 -17.92
C ALA A 146 6.93 -10.88 -18.19
N ASN A 147 7.91 -10.00 -18.46
CA ASN A 147 9.31 -10.41 -18.67
C ASN A 147 9.90 -11.01 -17.38
N LEU A 148 9.67 -10.39 -16.22
CA LEU A 148 10.13 -10.90 -14.92
C LEU A 148 9.55 -12.28 -14.62
N VAL A 149 8.24 -12.46 -14.83
CA VAL A 149 7.58 -13.77 -14.71
C VAL A 149 8.19 -14.82 -15.62
N ALA A 150 8.57 -14.43 -16.84
CA ALA A 150 9.23 -15.32 -17.80
C ALA A 150 10.74 -15.57 -17.50
N GLY A 151 11.27 -14.99 -16.42
CA GLY A 151 12.68 -15.12 -16.02
C GLY A 151 13.65 -14.29 -16.85
N ALA A 152 13.20 -13.17 -17.40
CA ALA A 152 14.01 -12.28 -18.23
C ALA A 152 14.45 -11.02 -17.44
N ASP A 153 15.33 -11.19 -16.45
CA ASP A 153 15.89 -10.11 -15.60
C ASP A 153 16.70 -9.09 -16.40
N SER A 154 17.10 -9.40 -17.62
CA SER A 154 17.81 -8.49 -18.53
C SER A 154 17.03 -7.26 -18.95
N THR A 155 15.73 -7.18 -18.61
CA THR A 155 14.89 -6.00 -18.83
C THR A 155 15.11 -4.90 -17.78
N LEU A 156 15.80 -5.21 -16.67
CA LEU A 156 16.08 -4.25 -15.62
C LEU A 156 17.36 -3.46 -15.92
N GLY A 157 17.31 -2.16 -15.66
CA GLY A 157 18.41 -1.21 -15.82
C GLY A 157 19.42 -1.25 -14.67
N SER A 158 20.00 -0.10 -14.37
CA SER A 158 21.02 0.08 -13.32
C SER A 158 20.49 -0.22 -11.93
N PRO A 159 21.34 -0.72 -11.00
CA PRO A 159 20.98 -0.81 -9.60
C PRO A 159 20.75 0.59 -9.02
N LEU A 160 19.90 0.64 -8.00
CA LEU A 160 19.62 1.82 -7.18
C LEU A 160 19.96 1.48 -5.72
N ASP A 161 20.65 2.40 -5.04
CA ASP A 161 21.02 2.23 -3.63
C ASP A 161 19.84 2.52 -2.70
N ASP A 162 18.98 3.49 -3.07
CA ASP A 162 17.84 3.95 -2.30
C ASP A 162 16.61 4.17 -3.18
N LEU A 163 15.45 4.24 -2.54
CA LEU A 163 14.16 4.64 -3.13
C LEU A 163 13.75 6.03 -2.62
N VAL A 164 12.92 6.72 -3.38
CA VAL A 164 12.29 7.96 -2.92
C VAL A 164 11.53 7.68 -1.64
N SER A 165 11.80 8.48 -0.60
CA SER A 165 11.18 8.37 0.71
C SER A 165 10.09 9.42 0.88
N LEU A 166 8.91 9.00 1.35
CA LEU A 166 7.89 9.91 1.87
C LEU A 166 8.09 10.08 3.37
N PRO A 167 7.91 11.30 3.90
CA PRO A 167 7.85 11.51 5.33
C PRO A 167 6.65 10.75 5.89
N TRP A 168 6.92 9.80 6.80
CA TRP A 168 5.87 9.07 7.50
C TRP A 168 5.79 9.58 8.93
N PRO A 169 4.60 10.04 9.38
CA PRO A 169 4.46 10.64 10.70
C PRO A 169 4.82 9.63 11.79
N GLN A 170 5.72 10.03 12.70
CA GLN A 170 6.12 9.24 13.85
C GLN A 170 5.47 9.80 15.11
N PRO A 171 4.99 8.94 16.03
CA PRO A 171 4.49 9.41 17.32
C PRO A 171 5.62 10.06 18.12
N GLN A 172 5.29 11.08 18.90
CA GLN A 172 6.24 11.86 19.70
C GLN A 172 5.79 11.94 21.16
N GLU A 173 6.69 11.63 22.09
CA GLU A 173 6.46 11.91 23.51
C GLU A 173 6.58 13.42 23.77
N THR A 174 5.60 13.96 24.45
CA THR A 174 5.52 15.37 24.84
C THR A 174 5.17 15.49 26.31
N SER A 175 5.21 16.71 26.88
CA SER A 175 4.72 16.97 28.24
C SER A 175 3.19 16.69 28.40
N ALA A 176 2.47 16.61 27.29
CA ALA A 176 1.02 16.32 27.29
C ALA A 176 0.71 14.84 27.02
N GLY A 177 1.71 13.97 26.97
CA GLY A 177 1.59 12.55 26.65
C GLY A 177 2.16 12.21 25.27
N LEU A 178 1.90 10.99 24.78
CA LEU A 178 2.31 10.52 23.48
C LEU A 178 1.35 11.06 22.42
N CYS A 179 1.87 11.88 21.52
CA CYS A 179 1.14 12.52 20.43
C CYS A 179 1.41 11.78 19.12
N GLY A 180 0.35 11.46 18.42
CA GLY A 180 0.35 10.91 17.08
C GLY A 180 -0.74 11.57 16.22
N GLU A 181 -1.07 10.91 15.13
CA GLU A 181 -2.14 11.35 14.24
C GLU A 181 -2.83 10.16 13.53
N VAL A 182 -3.98 10.43 12.97
CA VAL A 182 -4.67 9.50 12.07
C VAL A 182 -3.89 9.40 10.76
N ILE A 183 -3.48 8.19 10.38
CA ILE A 183 -2.71 7.92 9.16
C ILE A 183 -3.57 7.36 8.03
N HIS A 184 -4.70 6.76 8.37
CA HIS A 184 -5.61 6.16 7.39
C HIS A 184 -7.04 6.13 7.93
N VAL A 185 -8.01 6.26 7.03
CA VAL A 185 -9.42 5.98 7.30
C VAL A 185 -9.81 4.77 6.48
N ASP A 186 -10.29 3.73 7.13
CA ASP A 186 -10.68 2.50 6.43
C ASP A 186 -12.07 2.63 5.77
N HIS A 187 -12.48 1.58 5.06
CA HIS A 187 -13.78 1.54 4.38
C HIS A 187 -14.96 1.68 5.35
N PHE A 188 -14.81 1.22 6.58
CA PHE A 188 -15.85 1.31 7.62
C PHE A 188 -15.90 2.67 8.31
N GLY A 189 -14.93 3.55 8.03
CA GLY A 189 -14.78 4.84 8.66
C GLY A 189 -14.03 4.81 10.00
N ASN A 190 -13.31 3.72 10.28
CA ASN A 190 -12.42 3.65 11.43
C ASN A 190 -11.17 4.49 11.18
N LEU A 191 -10.68 5.14 12.22
CA LEU A 191 -9.51 6.01 12.18
C LEU A 191 -8.28 5.24 12.66
N ILE A 192 -7.43 4.82 11.74
CA ILE A 192 -6.18 4.12 12.05
C ILE A 192 -5.14 5.17 12.40
N THR A 193 -4.54 5.07 13.59
CA THR A 193 -3.53 6.01 14.07
C THR A 193 -2.11 5.53 13.74
N ASN A 194 -1.10 6.38 13.93
CA ASN A 194 0.30 5.97 13.92
C ASN A 194 0.80 5.49 15.29
N LEU A 195 -0.08 5.38 16.29
CA LEU A 195 0.25 4.84 17.61
C LEU A 195 0.29 3.30 17.53
N PRO A 196 1.43 2.65 17.74
CA PRO A 196 1.54 1.20 17.60
C PRO A 196 0.74 0.44 18.67
N ASP A 197 0.23 -0.74 18.33
CA ASP A 197 -0.62 -1.57 19.19
C ASP A 197 0.05 -2.04 20.50
N PRO A 198 1.39 -2.19 20.65
CA PRO A 198 2.01 -2.44 21.96
C PRO A 198 1.72 -1.35 23.01
N LEU A 199 1.17 -0.21 22.61
CA LEU A 199 0.68 0.82 23.52
C LEU A 199 -0.71 0.53 24.11
N LEU A 200 -1.41 -0.52 23.67
CA LEU A 200 -2.73 -0.90 24.22
C LEU A 200 -2.74 -1.03 25.75
N PRO A 201 -1.75 -1.65 26.43
CA PRO A 201 -1.72 -1.67 27.90
C PRO A 201 -1.64 -0.28 28.53
N ARG A 202 -0.91 0.66 27.92
CA ARG A 202 -0.87 2.06 28.37
C ARG A 202 -2.23 2.72 28.17
N LEU A 203 -2.86 2.52 27.01
CA LEU A 203 -4.21 3.02 26.75
C LEU A 203 -5.23 2.47 27.75
N GLN A 204 -5.17 1.17 28.07
CA GLN A 204 -6.02 0.54 29.07
C GLN A 204 -5.78 1.08 30.49
N ALA A 205 -4.53 1.40 30.83
CA ALA A 205 -4.16 1.95 32.14
C ALA A 205 -4.62 3.41 32.30
N THR A 206 -4.53 4.24 31.26
CA THR A 206 -5.02 5.62 31.26
C THR A 206 -6.54 5.68 31.06
N GLY A 207 -7.12 4.67 30.42
CA GLY A 207 -8.55 4.54 30.15
C GLY A 207 -9.10 5.48 29.10
N GLN A 208 -8.23 6.30 28.46
CA GLN A 208 -8.70 7.30 27.49
C GLN A 208 -7.65 7.66 26.43
N ILE A 209 -8.15 8.06 25.27
CA ILE A 209 -7.39 8.63 24.18
C ILE A 209 -8.14 9.86 23.65
N ASP A 210 -7.44 10.92 23.32
CA ASP A 210 -8.02 12.09 22.63
C ASP A 210 -7.81 11.96 21.13
N CYS A 211 -8.86 12.18 20.35
CA CYS A 211 -8.79 12.24 18.89
C CYS A 211 -9.49 13.52 18.40
N GLY A 212 -8.70 14.45 17.86
CA GLY A 212 -9.22 15.71 17.35
C GLY A 212 -9.95 16.57 18.38
N GLY A 213 -9.57 16.48 19.66
CA GLY A 213 -10.21 17.20 20.76
C GLY A 213 -11.43 16.48 21.39
N THR A 214 -11.72 15.26 20.92
CA THR A 214 -12.74 14.41 21.53
C THR A 214 -12.08 13.31 22.35
N THR A 215 -12.39 13.25 23.65
CA THR A 215 -11.91 12.18 24.52
C THR A 215 -12.73 10.90 24.30
N ILE A 216 -12.06 9.80 24.09
CA ILE A 216 -12.62 8.45 23.97
C ILE A 216 -12.18 7.67 25.23
N ASP A 217 -13.12 7.31 26.08
CA ASP A 217 -12.91 6.62 27.37
C ASP A 217 -13.33 5.14 27.33
N HIS A 218 -13.92 4.69 26.24
CA HIS A 218 -14.28 3.31 26.00
C HIS A 218 -13.13 2.58 25.30
N VAL A 219 -12.25 1.97 26.08
CA VAL A 219 -11.16 1.11 25.56
C VAL A 219 -11.64 -0.34 25.61
N VAL A 220 -11.68 -0.98 24.44
CA VAL A 220 -12.20 -2.34 24.27
C VAL A 220 -11.18 -3.24 23.60
N SER A 221 -11.35 -4.56 23.72
CA SER A 221 -10.53 -5.53 22.98
C SER A 221 -11.14 -5.89 21.63
N THR A 222 -12.47 -5.77 21.52
CA THR A 222 -13.21 -6.00 20.27
C THR A 222 -14.43 -5.10 20.18
N TYR A 223 -14.93 -4.86 18.96
CA TYR A 223 -16.14 -4.06 18.71
C TYR A 223 -17.38 -4.63 19.42
N GLY A 224 -17.43 -5.96 19.66
CA GLY A 224 -18.55 -6.63 20.31
C GLY A 224 -18.72 -6.36 21.80
N GLU A 225 -17.75 -5.70 22.45
CA GLU A 225 -17.80 -5.36 23.87
C GLU A 225 -18.57 -4.05 24.15
N ALA A 226 -18.94 -3.32 23.11
CA ALA A 226 -19.68 -2.06 23.26
C ALA A 226 -20.96 -2.03 22.41
N ALA A 227 -21.95 -1.26 22.84
CA ALA A 227 -23.23 -1.14 22.14
C ALA A 227 -23.07 -0.42 20.77
N PRO A 228 -23.94 -0.73 19.79
CA PRO A 228 -23.98 0.03 18.55
C PRO A 228 -24.07 1.53 18.78
N GLY A 229 -23.29 2.31 18.02
CA GLY A 229 -23.14 3.75 18.17
C GLY A 229 -22.13 4.20 19.21
N SER A 230 -21.53 3.29 19.99
CA SER A 230 -20.44 3.64 20.92
C SER A 230 -19.18 4.04 20.18
N LEU A 231 -18.54 5.12 20.62
CA LEU A 231 -17.20 5.52 20.19
C LEU A 231 -16.18 4.76 21.07
N VAL A 232 -15.27 4.03 20.44
CA VAL A 232 -14.33 3.13 21.13
C VAL A 232 -12.92 3.30 20.63
N ALA A 233 -11.94 2.91 21.44
CA ALA A 233 -10.54 2.75 21.04
C ALA A 233 -10.08 1.30 21.28
N LEU A 234 -9.30 0.74 20.38
CA LEU A 234 -8.83 -0.63 20.42
C LEU A 234 -7.52 -0.82 19.65
N ALA A 235 -6.91 -2.01 19.77
CA ALA A 235 -5.83 -2.42 18.88
C ALA A 235 -6.42 -2.93 17.55
N GLY A 236 -6.08 -2.28 16.45
CA GLY A 236 -6.48 -2.68 15.10
C GLY A 236 -5.61 -3.82 14.56
N SER A 237 -6.10 -4.54 13.55
CA SER A 237 -5.42 -5.67 12.92
C SER A 237 -4.17 -5.28 12.12
N GLN A 238 -3.92 -4.00 11.93
CA GLN A 238 -2.78 -3.46 11.18
C GLN A 238 -1.58 -3.08 12.06
N GLY A 239 -1.62 -3.45 13.35
CA GLY A 239 -0.54 -3.18 14.31
C GLY A 239 -0.54 -1.77 14.91
N PHE A 240 -1.68 -1.07 14.86
CA PHE A 240 -1.85 0.27 15.41
C PHE A 240 -3.12 0.39 16.24
N LEU A 241 -3.14 1.37 17.14
CA LEU A 241 -4.38 1.77 17.82
C LEU A 241 -5.36 2.39 16.82
N GLU A 242 -6.61 2.11 17.03
CA GLU A 242 -7.72 2.49 16.16
C GLU A 242 -8.81 3.16 16.97
N VAL A 243 -9.45 4.18 16.39
CA VAL A 243 -10.67 4.80 16.91
C VAL A 243 -11.82 4.45 15.99
N ALA A 244 -12.89 3.87 16.56
CA ALA A 244 -14.02 3.35 15.81
C ALA A 244 -15.37 3.73 16.41
N VAL A 245 -16.42 3.66 15.61
CA VAL A 245 -17.82 3.69 16.09
C VAL A 245 -18.46 2.34 15.81
N VAL A 246 -18.90 1.65 16.84
CA VAL A 246 -19.53 0.33 16.70
C VAL A 246 -20.78 0.44 15.82
N ALA A 247 -20.82 -0.33 14.73
CA ALA A 247 -21.87 -0.27 13.70
C ALA A 247 -22.11 1.14 13.13
N GLY A 248 -21.09 1.97 13.07
CA GLY A 248 -21.14 3.34 12.56
C GLY A 248 -19.80 3.80 11.98
N ARG A 249 -19.64 5.11 11.79
CA ARG A 249 -18.44 5.69 11.18
C ARG A 249 -17.82 6.74 12.11
N ALA A 250 -16.57 6.50 12.53
CA ALA A 250 -15.83 7.41 13.40
C ALA A 250 -15.40 8.68 12.64
N ASP A 251 -15.01 8.56 11.38
CA ASP A 251 -14.62 9.68 10.52
C ASP A 251 -15.72 10.74 10.41
N GLN A 252 -16.97 10.29 10.23
CA GLN A 252 -18.12 11.20 10.16
C GLN A 252 -18.50 11.76 11.52
N ARG A 253 -18.50 10.92 12.57
CA ARG A 253 -18.90 11.34 13.91
C ARG A 253 -17.95 12.38 14.50
N LEU A 254 -16.65 12.24 14.23
CA LEU A 254 -15.62 13.15 14.74
C LEU A 254 -15.24 14.24 13.73
N ALA A 255 -15.79 14.21 12.52
CA ALA A 255 -15.34 15.03 11.39
C ALA A 255 -13.81 14.96 11.23
N ALA A 256 -13.25 13.75 11.35
CA ALA A 256 -11.82 13.46 11.43
C ALA A 256 -11.35 12.67 10.21
N GLY A 257 -10.11 12.84 9.85
CA GLY A 257 -9.46 12.15 8.74
C GLY A 257 -7.95 12.09 8.91
N ARG A 258 -7.22 11.73 7.87
CA ARG A 258 -5.76 11.70 7.89
C ARG A 258 -5.18 13.04 8.35
N GLY A 259 -4.20 13.01 9.25
CA GLY A 259 -3.60 14.18 9.89
C GLY A 259 -4.35 14.69 11.13
N THR A 260 -5.51 14.12 11.49
CA THR A 260 -6.17 14.49 12.75
C THR A 260 -5.29 14.09 13.93
N PRO A 261 -4.98 15.04 14.85
CA PRO A 261 -4.14 14.75 16.02
C PRO A 261 -4.78 13.70 16.93
N VAL A 262 -3.93 12.80 17.45
CA VAL A 262 -4.32 11.80 18.44
C VAL A 262 -3.35 11.87 19.61
N ARG A 263 -3.86 11.83 20.85
CA ARG A 263 -3.04 11.91 22.05
C ARG A 263 -3.43 10.83 23.06
N LEU A 264 -2.43 10.10 23.50
CA LEU A 264 -2.49 9.14 24.61
C LEU A 264 -1.79 9.77 25.81
N ALA A 265 -2.52 9.96 26.92
CA ALA A 265 -2.02 10.58 28.15
C ALA A 265 -0.94 9.73 28.85
#